data_631aeb196abc801dfc78d6dcef3fe04c
#
_entry.id   631aeb196abc801dfc78d6dcef3fe04c
#
_cell.length_a   1.000
_cell.length_b   1.000
_cell.length_c   1.000
_cell.angle_alpha   90.00
_cell.angle_beta   90.00
_cell.angle_gamma   90.00
#
_symmetry.space_group_name_H-M   'P 1'
#
loop_
_entity.id
_entity.type
_entity.pdbx_description
1 polymer ?
#
loop_
_entity_poly.entity_id
_entity_poly.type
_entity_poly.pdbx_seq_one_letter_code
_entity_poly.pdbx_strand_id
1 'polypeptide(L)'
;MKPMRLTSAHDIPVGADWLYELKYDGFRAILIWEKDTIYLESRAGKRLNEQFPEVIDQCEQITKQLAPFLPLTLDGELVFLLSEQESDFTKVQQRGRLKNTETIQRQAKRFPCHFIAFDLLRCKGKSLVDLPLIERKAELHEVFQAANLPPSVQLNHPSLLQIIQTDSSPDYMKKIMLTYLAEGLVAKKKMSKWQEHTRSKDWLKIKNWRYVSVIVTRFDKDNGYFQGCLYQETNLIEVVQFKHGFSKEEEQTLRTLFLTKGQMTGASQYEIPPSIVAKIACIAFDGSALREPRFSSFLFDADPAACTFQHMLKQLYPLPAMIDVTHPEKPVVPALHITKADYLLYLRQAAPYLLPFLRERRLTLIRFPHGTRGESFYQKATPDYAPDFVETDQAHDISYTICNDPNTLLWLGNQLAMEFHIPFETRDTDRPVEIVFDLDPPSVKEFHLAIEAAKRIKVILDGLFLTAFIKTSGGKGLQVYIPLKKNAFTYEQTRQFTAFICQFLCEQAPELFTLERLKKNRGNRLYLDYLQHDAGKTIIAPYSPRGNELGLVATPIEWEELNSEECHPSLFTMPAVMKRLKEKGDPFRQMRHHVNDDCFRQVLYQLQDILPAHKMDIRGH
;
A
#
# COMPACT_ATOMS: atom_id res chain seq x y z
N MET A 1 -5.34 24.16 -21.64
CA MET A 1 -5.59 23.08 -22.65
C MET A 1 -6.63 22.12 -22.08
N LYS A 2 -7.68 21.75 -22.81
CA LYS A 2 -8.73 20.82 -22.32
C LYS A 2 -8.43 19.40 -22.79
N PRO A 3 -8.22 18.43 -21.88
CA PRO A 3 -7.80 17.08 -22.26
C PRO A 3 -8.80 16.34 -23.15
N MET A 4 -8.28 15.49 -24.06
CA MET A 4 -9.06 14.52 -24.83
C MET A 4 -9.75 13.52 -23.87
N ARG A 5 -11.03 13.18 -24.12
CA ARG A 5 -11.83 12.32 -23.23
C ARG A 5 -11.86 10.89 -23.75
N LEU A 6 -11.86 9.94 -22.80
CA LEU A 6 -11.96 8.50 -23.05
C LEU A 6 -13.43 8.10 -23.33
N THR A 7 -13.64 7.11 -24.18
CA THR A 7 -14.92 6.41 -24.34
C THR A 7 -14.94 5.19 -23.40
N SER A 8 -16.09 4.92 -22.77
CA SER A 8 -16.25 3.71 -21.95
C SER A 8 -16.46 2.51 -22.84
N ALA A 9 -15.77 1.41 -22.55
CA ALA A 9 -15.97 0.11 -23.16
C ALA A 9 -16.23 -0.93 -22.06
N HIS A 10 -16.97 -1.98 -22.41
CA HIS A 10 -17.25 -3.12 -21.52
C HIS A 10 -16.08 -4.11 -21.59
N ASP A 11 -15.66 -4.44 -22.81
CA ASP A 11 -14.65 -5.44 -23.07
C ASP A 11 -13.31 -4.78 -23.41
N ILE A 12 -12.21 -5.48 -23.13
CA ILE A 12 -10.87 -5.08 -23.52
C ILE A 12 -10.74 -5.35 -25.02
N PRO A 13 -10.49 -4.33 -25.88
CA PRO A 13 -10.27 -4.58 -27.29
C PRO A 13 -9.03 -5.44 -27.49
N VAL A 14 -9.03 -6.29 -28.50
CA VAL A 14 -7.91 -7.17 -28.87
C VAL A 14 -7.42 -6.79 -30.26
N GLY A 15 -6.11 -6.83 -30.46
CA GLY A 15 -5.47 -6.58 -31.76
C GLY A 15 -4.13 -5.87 -31.66
N ALA A 16 -3.31 -6.03 -32.70
CA ALA A 16 -1.96 -5.49 -32.75
C ALA A 16 -1.88 -3.95 -32.72
N ASP A 17 -3.00 -3.27 -32.99
CA ASP A 17 -3.08 -1.80 -33.05
C ASP A 17 -3.25 -1.14 -31.68
N TRP A 18 -3.45 -1.92 -30.62
CA TRP A 18 -3.73 -1.41 -29.29
C TRP A 18 -2.51 -1.43 -28.39
N LEU A 19 -2.44 -0.44 -27.50
CA LEU A 19 -1.59 -0.36 -26.33
C LEU A 19 -2.47 -0.28 -25.09
N TYR A 20 -2.03 -0.93 -24.00
CA TYR A 20 -2.79 -0.99 -22.76
C TYR A 20 -1.98 -0.39 -21.62
N GLU A 21 -2.65 0.39 -20.79
CA GLU A 21 -2.11 1.05 -19.61
C GLU A 21 -3.02 0.78 -18.41
N LEU A 22 -2.47 0.73 -17.20
CA LEU A 22 -3.29 0.74 -16.00
C LEU A 22 -4.03 2.07 -15.90
N LYS A 23 -5.29 2.01 -15.52
CA LYS A 23 -6.05 3.21 -15.20
C LYS A 23 -5.84 3.53 -13.73
N TYR A 24 -5.00 4.51 -13.45
CA TYR A 24 -4.85 5.06 -12.12
C TYR A 24 -6.03 5.97 -11.78
N ASP A 25 -6.47 5.90 -10.52
CA ASP A 25 -7.55 6.71 -9.99
C ASP A 25 -6.98 7.97 -9.33
N GLY A 26 -7.11 9.11 -10.00
CA GLY A 26 -6.51 10.37 -9.60
C GLY A 26 -7.17 11.60 -10.20
N PHE A 27 -6.43 12.68 -10.28
CA PHE A 27 -6.81 13.89 -10.99
C PHE A 27 -6.03 14.03 -12.30
N ARG A 28 -6.68 13.86 -13.44
CA ARG A 28 -6.04 14.17 -14.70
C ARG A 28 -5.59 15.62 -14.74
N ALA A 29 -4.32 15.82 -15.05
CA ALA A 29 -3.70 17.12 -15.14
C ALA A 29 -2.77 17.23 -16.35
N ILE A 30 -2.67 18.43 -16.89
CA ILE A 30 -1.67 18.80 -17.88
C ILE A 30 -0.53 19.50 -17.13
N LEU A 31 0.67 18.96 -17.21
CA LEU A 31 1.88 19.61 -16.72
C LEU A 31 2.48 20.43 -17.85
N ILE A 32 2.47 21.74 -17.69
CA ILE A 32 3.02 22.71 -18.64
C ILE A 32 4.32 23.24 -18.06
N TRP A 33 5.41 23.03 -18.79
CA TRP A 33 6.76 23.35 -18.35
C TRP A 33 7.43 24.25 -19.38
N GLU A 34 7.37 25.54 -19.12
CA GLU A 34 8.07 26.57 -19.87
C GLU A 34 9.51 26.73 -19.35
N LYS A 35 10.31 27.59 -19.94
CA LYS A 35 11.68 27.84 -19.49
C LYS A 35 11.74 28.37 -18.05
N ASP A 36 10.83 29.28 -17.72
CA ASP A 36 10.85 30.02 -16.45
C ASP A 36 9.61 29.75 -15.57
N THR A 37 8.67 28.96 -16.03
CA THR A 37 7.42 28.67 -15.28
C THR A 37 6.98 27.22 -15.43
N ILE A 38 6.52 26.65 -14.33
CA ILE A 38 5.98 25.29 -14.27
C ILE A 38 4.61 25.35 -13.62
N TYR A 39 3.62 24.72 -14.25
CA TYR A 39 2.32 24.63 -13.63
C TYR A 39 1.52 23.41 -14.06
N LEU A 40 0.70 22.94 -13.10
CA LEU A 40 -0.28 21.88 -13.29
C LEU A 40 -1.64 22.51 -13.57
N GLU A 41 -2.29 22.07 -14.62
CA GLU A 41 -3.64 22.49 -14.99
C GLU A 41 -4.60 21.29 -14.93
N SER A 42 -5.65 21.40 -14.12
CA SER A 42 -6.68 20.37 -14.04
C SER A 42 -7.49 20.28 -15.34
N ARG A 43 -8.25 19.19 -15.50
CA ARG A 43 -9.19 19.03 -16.63
C ARG A 43 -10.15 20.20 -16.83
N ALA A 44 -10.49 20.94 -15.77
CA ALA A 44 -11.35 22.12 -15.80
C ALA A 44 -10.58 23.44 -16.06
N GLY A 45 -9.26 23.39 -16.24
CA GLY A 45 -8.43 24.57 -16.42
C GLY A 45 -8.02 25.28 -15.13
N LYS A 46 -8.27 24.66 -13.95
CA LYS A 46 -7.85 25.22 -12.66
C LYS A 46 -6.38 24.88 -12.41
N ARG A 47 -5.58 25.87 -11.96
CA ARG A 47 -4.22 25.63 -11.45
C ARG A 47 -4.23 24.79 -10.18
N LEU A 48 -3.28 23.86 -10.07
CA LEU A 48 -3.15 22.90 -8.98
C LEU A 48 -1.81 23.01 -8.24
N ASN A 49 -0.94 23.96 -8.60
CA ASN A 49 0.39 24.11 -7.99
C ASN A 49 0.35 24.21 -6.47
N GLU A 50 -0.56 25.03 -5.93
CA GLU A 50 -0.70 25.21 -4.47
C GLU A 50 -1.11 23.94 -3.76
N GLN A 51 -1.98 23.11 -4.39
CA GLN A 51 -2.46 21.88 -3.79
C GLN A 51 -1.46 20.72 -3.88
N PHE A 52 -0.51 20.76 -4.84
CA PHE A 52 0.48 19.70 -5.09
C PHE A 52 1.90 20.28 -5.22
N PRO A 53 2.37 21.03 -4.18
CA PRO A 53 3.67 21.70 -4.23
C PRO A 53 4.83 20.73 -4.40
N GLU A 54 4.76 19.53 -3.83
CA GLU A 54 5.80 18.50 -3.93
C GLU A 54 6.13 18.08 -5.36
N VAL A 55 5.12 18.10 -6.25
CA VAL A 55 5.32 17.78 -7.69
C VAL A 55 6.02 18.94 -8.38
N ILE A 56 5.65 20.18 -8.07
CA ILE A 56 6.27 21.38 -8.63
C ILE A 56 7.72 21.51 -8.16
N ASP A 57 7.97 21.38 -6.85
CA ASP A 57 9.30 21.43 -6.25
C ASP A 57 10.26 20.42 -6.92
N GLN A 58 9.75 19.20 -7.18
CA GLN A 58 10.54 18.22 -7.91
C GLN A 58 10.81 18.62 -9.36
N CYS A 59 9.82 19.14 -10.07
CA CYS A 59 10.02 19.63 -11.42
C CYS A 59 11.10 20.72 -11.45
N GLU A 60 11.08 21.67 -10.51
CA GLU A 60 12.10 22.71 -10.38
C GLU A 60 13.50 22.13 -10.17
N GLN A 61 13.65 21.11 -9.32
CA GLN A 61 14.92 20.44 -9.05
C GLN A 61 15.55 19.80 -10.29
N ILE A 62 14.72 19.24 -11.20
CA ILE A 62 15.19 18.54 -12.41
C ILE A 62 15.12 19.41 -13.68
N THR A 63 14.79 20.69 -13.56
CA THR A 63 14.67 21.61 -14.73
C THR A 63 15.95 21.67 -15.55
N LYS A 64 17.12 21.64 -14.91
CA LYS A 64 18.42 21.66 -15.61
C LYS A 64 18.64 20.45 -16.51
N GLN A 65 18.22 19.24 -16.05
CA GLN A 65 18.33 18.02 -16.84
C GLN A 65 17.37 18.06 -18.04
N LEU A 66 16.21 18.69 -17.88
CA LEU A 66 15.18 18.80 -18.93
C LEU A 66 15.33 20.04 -19.82
N ALA A 67 16.28 20.94 -19.54
CA ALA A 67 16.48 22.18 -20.32
C ALA A 67 16.54 21.96 -21.85
N PRO A 68 17.18 20.90 -22.39
CA PRO A 68 17.22 20.66 -23.84
C PRO A 68 15.86 20.34 -24.48
N PHE A 69 14.86 19.95 -23.67
CA PHE A 69 13.52 19.55 -24.12
C PHE A 69 12.46 20.62 -23.90
N LEU A 70 12.79 21.69 -23.17
CA LEU A 70 11.86 22.78 -22.87
C LEU A 70 11.64 23.71 -24.10
N PRO A 71 10.46 24.31 -24.22
CA PRO A 71 9.20 24.06 -23.49
C PRO A 71 8.60 22.68 -23.77
N LEU A 72 8.05 22.02 -22.73
CA LEU A 72 7.35 20.76 -22.88
C LEU A 72 5.94 20.79 -22.25
N THR A 73 5.07 19.87 -22.69
CA THR A 73 3.72 19.71 -22.12
C THR A 73 3.41 18.22 -22.03
N LEU A 74 3.11 17.76 -20.81
CA LEU A 74 2.79 16.36 -20.49
C LEU A 74 1.30 16.24 -20.14
N ASP A 75 0.65 15.18 -20.63
CA ASP A 75 -0.68 14.75 -20.18
C ASP A 75 -0.49 13.59 -19.20
N GLY A 76 -1.06 13.70 -18.01
CA GLY A 76 -0.83 12.73 -16.96
C GLY A 76 -1.94 12.69 -15.92
N GLU A 77 -1.72 11.86 -14.90
CA GLU A 77 -2.61 11.72 -13.75
C GLU A 77 -1.85 12.05 -12.46
N LEU A 78 -2.41 12.95 -11.64
CA LEU A 78 -1.96 13.16 -10.26
C LEU A 78 -2.55 12.09 -9.38
N VAL A 79 -1.71 11.28 -8.72
CA VAL A 79 -2.12 10.13 -7.95
C VAL A 79 -1.41 10.04 -6.61
N PHE A 80 -2.08 9.46 -5.62
CA PHE A 80 -1.41 8.93 -4.43
C PHE A 80 -1.29 7.41 -4.60
N LEU A 81 -0.07 6.93 -4.79
CA LEU A 81 0.19 5.50 -5.02
C LEU A 81 0.18 4.74 -3.71
N LEU A 82 -0.52 3.61 -3.66
CA LEU A 82 -0.41 2.58 -2.62
C LEU A 82 0.65 1.52 -3.01
N SER A 83 0.68 1.16 -4.29
CA SER A 83 1.70 0.31 -4.92
C SER A 83 2.00 0.85 -6.33
N GLU A 84 2.87 0.17 -7.08
CA GLU A 84 3.11 0.51 -8.49
C GLU A 84 1.86 0.35 -9.36
N GLN A 85 0.87 -0.41 -8.92
CA GLN A 85 -0.34 -0.73 -9.69
C GLN A 85 -1.62 -0.15 -9.09
N GLU A 86 -1.60 0.34 -7.83
CA GLU A 86 -2.78 0.79 -7.11
C GLU A 86 -2.63 2.22 -6.60
N SER A 87 -3.69 3.02 -6.72
CA SER A 87 -3.76 4.39 -6.20
C SER A 87 -4.99 4.61 -5.32
N ASP A 88 -4.89 5.56 -4.38
CA ASP A 88 -5.99 6.00 -3.51
C ASP A 88 -6.47 7.40 -3.94
N PHE A 89 -7.60 7.42 -4.62
CA PHE A 89 -8.26 8.65 -5.05
C PHE A 89 -8.66 9.56 -3.88
N THR A 90 -9.04 8.98 -2.74
CA THR A 90 -9.53 9.75 -1.59
C THR A 90 -8.48 10.75 -1.10
N LYS A 91 -7.19 10.33 -1.09
CA LYS A 91 -6.09 11.22 -0.70
C LYS A 91 -5.88 12.36 -1.68
N VAL A 92 -5.95 12.08 -2.98
CA VAL A 92 -5.84 13.12 -4.03
C VAL A 92 -7.02 14.09 -3.96
N GLN A 93 -8.24 13.57 -3.78
CA GLN A 93 -9.45 14.39 -3.68
C GLN A 93 -9.42 15.29 -2.43
N GLN A 94 -9.00 14.76 -1.29
CA GLN A 94 -8.84 15.54 -0.06
C GLN A 94 -7.84 16.68 -0.30
N ARG A 95 -6.67 16.38 -0.91
CA ARG A 95 -5.65 17.39 -1.24
C ARG A 95 -6.19 18.49 -2.14
N GLY A 96 -6.87 18.14 -3.23
CA GLY A 96 -7.41 19.10 -4.19
C GLY A 96 -8.44 20.09 -3.63
N ARG A 97 -9.00 19.79 -2.43
CA ARG A 97 -9.96 20.65 -1.72
C ARG A 97 -9.31 21.55 -0.66
N LEU A 98 -8.06 21.31 -0.29
CA LEU A 98 -7.37 22.10 0.72
C LEU A 98 -7.07 23.53 0.23
N LYS A 99 -7.14 24.49 1.17
CA LYS A 99 -6.83 25.89 0.92
C LYS A 99 -5.75 26.43 1.90
N ASN A 100 -5.59 25.80 3.06
CA ASN A 100 -4.60 26.23 4.04
C ASN A 100 -3.24 25.68 3.70
N THR A 101 -2.25 26.56 3.51
CA THR A 101 -0.89 26.21 3.06
C THR A 101 -0.16 25.29 4.04
N GLU A 102 -0.26 25.50 5.34
CA GLU A 102 0.42 24.65 6.34
C GLU A 102 -0.14 23.22 6.31
N THR A 103 -1.47 23.10 6.19
CA THR A 103 -2.13 21.80 6.06
C THR A 103 -1.73 21.11 4.76
N ILE A 104 -1.63 21.86 3.66
CA ILE A 104 -1.16 21.33 2.36
C ILE A 104 0.26 20.80 2.51
N GLN A 105 1.19 21.58 3.05
CA GLN A 105 2.59 21.17 3.25
C GLN A 105 2.73 19.93 4.13
N ARG A 106 1.98 19.87 5.23
CA ARG A 106 1.94 18.70 6.11
C ARG A 106 1.42 17.46 5.38
N GLN A 107 0.35 17.61 4.59
CA GLN A 107 -0.23 16.52 3.79
C GLN A 107 0.69 16.11 2.63
N ALA A 108 1.42 17.05 2.02
CA ALA A 108 2.40 16.77 0.97
C ALA A 108 3.55 15.88 1.46
N LYS A 109 4.02 16.13 2.69
CA LYS A 109 5.05 15.29 3.33
C LYS A 109 4.52 13.90 3.70
N ARG A 110 3.29 13.83 4.22
CA ARG A 110 2.70 12.59 4.73
C ARG A 110 2.15 11.69 3.62
N PHE A 111 1.52 12.29 2.61
CA PHE A 111 0.87 11.62 1.49
C PHE A 111 1.34 12.25 0.17
N PRO A 112 2.63 12.11 -0.21
CA PRO A 112 3.14 12.72 -1.43
C PRO A 112 2.44 12.14 -2.64
N CYS A 113 1.95 13.03 -3.52
CA CYS A 113 1.34 12.65 -4.78
C CYS A 113 2.39 12.57 -5.89
N HIS A 114 2.14 11.69 -6.85
CA HIS A 114 2.96 11.52 -8.05
C HIS A 114 2.23 12.09 -9.25
N PHE A 115 2.95 12.59 -10.23
CA PHE A 115 2.45 12.86 -11.56
C PHE A 115 2.90 11.72 -12.49
N ILE A 116 1.94 10.90 -12.95
CA ILE A 116 2.20 9.80 -13.86
C ILE A 116 1.90 10.26 -15.28
N ALA A 117 2.96 10.56 -16.04
CA ALA A 117 2.86 10.98 -17.43
C ALA A 117 2.47 9.80 -18.33
N PHE A 118 1.45 9.96 -19.16
CA PHE A 118 1.02 8.95 -20.13
C PHE A 118 1.01 9.46 -21.57
N ASP A 119 1.29 10.74 -21.84
CA ASP A 119 1.45 11.30 -23.18
C ASP A 119 2.31 12.56 -23.15
N LEU A 120 2.96 12.86 -24.29
CA LEU A 120 3.74 14.06 -24.52
C LEU A 120 3.12 14.86 -25.66
N LEU A 121 2.66 16.07 -25.35
CA LEU A 121 1.88 16.90 -26.30
C LEU A 121 2.72 17.97 -26.95
N ARG A 122 3.80 18.43 -26.31
CA ARG A 122 4.73 19.45 -26.84
C ARG A 122 6.15 19.14 -26.32
N CYS A 123 7.15 19.21 -27.19
CA CYS A 123 8.55 19.07 -26.88
C CYS A 123 9.39 20.06 -27.65
N LYS A 124 10.38 20.70 -27.01
CA LYS A 124 11.23 21.75 -27.63
C LYS A 124 10.40 22.86 -28.32
N GLY A 125 9.24 23.17 -27.75
CA GLY A 125 8.29 24.13 -28.28
C GLY A 125 7.43 23.66 -29.45
N LYS A 126 7.72 22.47 -30.04
CA LYS A 126 6.93 21.92 -31.16
C LYS A 126 5.73 21.14 -30.65
N SER A 127 4.56 21.34 -31.25
CA SER A 127 3.38 20.51 -30.98
C SER A 127 3.55 19.12 -31.56
N LEU A 128 3.20 18.10 -30.79
CA LEU A 128 3.25 16.68 -31.15
C LEU A 128 1.85 16.08 -31.32
N VAL A 129 0.79 16.83 -31.10
CA VAL A 129 -0.60 16.32 -31.05
C VAL A 129 -1.05 15.63 -32.35
N ASP A 130 -0.45 15.99 -33.48
CA ASP A 130 -0.73 15.42 -34.81
C ASP A 130 0.08 14.14 -35.10
N LEU A 131 1.10 13.83 -34.29
CA LEU A 131 1.86 12.58 -34.41
C LEU A 131 1.04 11.39 -33.87
N PRO A 132 1.29 10.19 -34.39
CA PRO A 132 0.79 8.96 -33.82
C PRO A 132 1.19 8.80 -32.34
N LEU A 133 0.32 8.19 -31.52
CA LEU A 133 0.60 7.95 -30.10
C LEU A 133 1.92 7.22 -29.86
N ILE A 134 2.24 6.23 -30.72
CA ILE A 134 3.47 5.44 -30.56
C ILE A 134 4.73 6.33 -30.69
N GLU A 135 4.73 7.32 -31.56
CA GLU A 135 5.83 8.27 -31.74
C GLU A 135 5.92 9.22 -30.53
N ARG A 136 4.78 9.76 -30.07
CA ARG A 136 4.75 10.61 -28.86
C ARG A 136 5.22 9.87 -27.60
N LYS A 137 4.92 8.56 -27.50
CA LYS A 137 5.41 7.69 -26.43
C LYS A 137 6.92 7.50 -26.50
N ALA A 138 7.47 7.28 -27.69
CA ALA A 138 8.91 7.15 -27.88
C ALA A 138 9.65 8.41 -27.44
N GLU A 139 9.18 9.60 -27.88
CA GLU A 139 9.75 10.88 -27.43
C GLU A 139 9.60 11.09 -25.91
N LEU A 140 8.47 10.68 -25.31
CA LEU A 140 8.26 10.74 -23.87
C LEU A 140 9.31 9.92 -23.12
N HIS A 141 9.61 8.70 -23.58
CA HIS A 141 10.65 7.84 -23.01
C HIS A 141 12.04 8.48 -23.13
N GLU A 142 12.38 9.09 -24.28
CA GLU A 142 13.65 9.80 -24.48
C GLU A 142 13.81 10.96 -23.49
N VAL A 143 12.77 11.76 -23.28
CA VAL A 143 12.76 12.86 -22.31
C VAL A 143 13.02 12.37 -20.90
N PHE A 144 12.35 11.28 -20.48
CA PHE A 144 12.51 10.73 -19.14
C PHE A 144 13.89 10.08 -18.94
N GLN A 145 14.39 9.36 -19.94
CA GLN A 145 15.71 8.75 -19.90
C GLN A 145 16.82 9.82 -19.79
N ALA A 146 16.72 10.90 -20.55
CA ALA A 146 17.70 11.99 -20.51
C ALA A 146 17.73 12.71 -19.15
N ALA A 147 16.63 12.72 -18.42
CA ALA A 147 16.52 13.30 -17.08
C ALA A 147 16.81 12.28 -15.95
N ASN A 148 17.24 11.05 -16.27
CA ASN A 148 17.41 9.94 -15.32
C ASN A 148 16.14 9.65 -14.50
N LEU A 149 14.97 9.85 -15.10
CA LEU A 149 13.68 9.53 -14.49
C LEU A 149 13.32 8.05 -14.74
N PRO A 150 12.50 7.45 -13.85
CA PRO A 150 12.18 6.04 -13.97
C PRO A 150 11.38 5.74 -15.26
N PRO A 151 11.68 4.62 -15.97
CA PRO A 151 11.02 4.24 -17.22
C PRO A 151 9.60 3.66 -17.03
N SER A 152 9.19 3.46 -15.78
CA SER A 152 7.87 2.98 -15.38
C SER A 152 7.55 3.46 -13.96
N VAL A 153 6.32 3.19 -13.50
CA VAL A 153 5.93 3.51 -12.12
C VAL A 153 6.71 2.61 -11.14
N GLN A 154 7.45 3.25 -10.23
CA GLN A 154 8.30 2.61 -9.22
C GLN A 154 8.10 3.32 -7.88
N LEU A 155 7.48 2.64 -6.92
CA LEU A 155 7.21 3.22 -5.61
C LEU A 155 8.48 3.48 -4.80
N ASN A 156 9.54 2.71 -5.05
CA ASN A 156 10.85 2.85 -4.38
C ASN A 156 11.77 3.91 -5.02
N HIS A 157 11.33 4.56 -6.10
CA HIS A 157 12.10 5.62 -6.73
C HIS A 157 11.76 6.98 -6.09
N PRO A 158 12.76 7.84 -5.79
CA PRO A 158 12.51 9.12 -5.14
C PRO A 158 11.75 10.14 -6.01
N SER A 159 11.70 9.92 -7.33
CA SER A 159 11.00 10.83 -8.24
C SER A 159 9.48 10.71 -8.13
N LEU A 160 8.81 11.87 -7.97
CA LEU A 160 7.36 11.99 -8.03
C LEU A 160 6.85 12.18 -9.48
N LEU A 161 7.74 12.45 -10.43
CA LEU A 161 7.44 12.51 -11.86
C LEU A 161 7.85 11.17 -12.49
N GLN A 162 6.87 10.41 -12.96
CA GLN A 162 7.07 9.06 -13.49
C GLN A 162 6.26 8.85 -14.76
N ILE A 163 6.59 7.81 -15.52
CA ILE A 163 5.92 7.45 -16.76
C ILE A 163 5.06 6.20 -16.56
N ILE A 164 3.91 6.16 -17.20
CA ILE A 164 3.04 4.98 -17.14
C ILE A 164 3.64 3.80 -17.90
N GLN A 165 3.56 2.62 -17.33
CA GLN A 165 3.89 1.39 -18.04
C GLN A 165 2.86 1.12 -19.14
N THR A 166 3.34 0.77 -20.33
CA THR A 166 2.53 0.44 -21.49
C THR A 166 2.87 -0.98 -21.97
N ASP A 167 1.85 -1.76 -22.29
CA ASP A 167 2.02 -3.12 -22.80
C ASP A 167 1.12 -3.37 -24.02
N SER A 168 1.48 -4.34 -24.86
CA SER A 168 0.70 -4.75 -26.04
C SER A 168 -0.16 -6.00 -25.79
N SER A 169 -0.01 -6.66 -24.64
CA SER A 169 -0.77 -7.85 -24.25
C SER A 169 -1.99 -7.49 -23.40
N PRO A 170 -3.21 -7.66 -23.93
CA PRO A 170 -4.44 -7.42 -23.15
C PRO A 170 -4.58 -8.38 -21.98
N ASP A 171 -4.18 -9.66 -22.15
CA ASP A 171 -4.30 -10.68 -21.11
C ASP A 171 -3.32 -10.43 -19.95
N TYR A 172 -2.09 -10.03 -20.25
CA TYR A 172 -1.13 -9.63 -19.23
C TYR A 172 -1.65 -8.44 -18.41
N MET A 173 -2.11 -7.40 -19.08
CA MET A 173 -2.63 -6.21 -18.39
C MET A 173 -3.92 -6.49 -17.62
N LYS A 174 -4.79 -7.36 -18.13
CA LYS A 174 -5.98 -7.83 -17.40
C LYS A 174 -5.57 -8.61 -16.14
N LYS A 175 -4.57 -9.49 -16.24
CA LYS A 175 -4.02 -10.21 -15.08
C LYS A 175 -3.51 -9.25 -14.02
N ILE A 176 -2.69 -8.25 -14.41
CA ILE A 176 -2.19 -7.22 -13.49
C ILE A 176 -3.35 -6.44 -12.84
N MET A 177 -4.31 -5.96 -13.62
CA MET A 177 -5.48 -5.23 -13.11
C MET A 177 -6.23 -6.03 -12.03
N LEU A 178 -6.46 -7.32 -12.25
CA LEU A 178 -7.19 -8.18 -11.30
C LEU A 178 -6.34 -8.55 -10.08
N THR A 179 -5.05 -8.86 -10.30
CA THR A 179 -4.12 -9.24 -9.22
C THR A 179 -3.94 -8.11 -8.22
N TYR A 180 -3.78 -6.86 -8.68
CA TYR A 180 -3.51 -5.69 -7.84
C TYR A 180 -4.76 -4.84 -7.57
N LEU A 181 -5.95 -5.26 -8.00
CA LEU A 181 -7.20 -4.51 -7.83
C LEU A 181 -7.14 -3.07 -8.38
N ALA A 182 -6.39 -2.85 -9.46
CA ALA A 182 -6.36 -1.56 -10.12
C ALA A 182 -7.77 -1.10 -10.54
N GLU A 183 -7.98 0.21 -10.71
CA GLU A 183 -9.30 0.79 -11.08
C GLU A 183 -9.81 0.27 -12.43
N GLY A 184 -8.90 -0.06 -13.33
CA GLY A 184 -9.23 -0.53 -14.67
C GLY A 184 -8.05 -0.46 -15.62
N LEU A 185 -8.35 -0.48 -16.93
CA LEU A 185 -7.39 -0.32 -18.01
C LEU A 185 -7.79 0.85 -18.91
N VAL A 186 -6.80 1.42 -19.57
CA VAL A 186 -6.98 2.31 -20.74
C VAL A 186 -6.34 1.64 -21.95
N ALA A 187 -7.16 1.34 -22.95
CA ALA A 187 -6.69 0.86 -24.26
C ALA A 187 -6.62 2.03 -25.23
N LYS A 188 -5.47 2.21 -25.88
CA LYS A 188 -5.20 3.31 -26.81
C LYS A 188 -4.71 2.78 -28.14
N LYS A 189 -5.25 3.24 -29.26
CA LYS A 189 -4.71 2.88 -30.58
C LYS A 189 -3.36 3.53 -30.83
N LYS A 190 -2.40 2.73 -31.31
CA LYS A 190 -1.02 3.16 -31.60
C LYS A 190 -0.94 4.38 -32.53
N MET A 191 -1.82 4.41 -33.55
CA MET A 191 -1.84 5.45 -34.58
C MET A 191 -2.76 6.63 -34.23
N SER A 192 -3.32 6.69 -33.01
CA SER A 192 -4.22 7.76 -32.61
C SER A 192 -3.52 9.09 -32.43
N LYS A 193 -4.16 10.17 -32.91
CA LYS A 193 -3.77 11.55 -32.66
C LYS A 193 -4.41 12.05 -31.37
N TRP A 194 -3.82 13.09 -30.77
CA TRP A 194 -4.41 13.73 -29.61
C TRP A 194 -5.26 14.93 -30.07
N GLN A 195 -6.51 15.01 -29.62
CA GLN A 195 -7.46 16.04 -30.04
C GLN A 195 -8.07 16.71 -28.80
N GLU A 196 -7.85 18.01 -28.70
CA GLU A 196 -8.36 18.81 -27.59
C GLU A 196 -9.88 18.72 -27.48
N HIS A 197 -10.37 18.53 -26.24
CA HIS A 197 -11.80 18.56 -25.83
C HIS A 197 -12.72 17.53 -26.51
N THR A 198 -12.23 16.66 -27.38
CA THR A 198 -13.02 15.61 -28.05
C THR A 198 -13.16 14.36 -27.19
N ARG A 199 -14.22 13.57 -27.43
CA ARG A 199 -14.36 12.21 -26.91
C ARG A 199 -13.84 11.23 -27.97
N SER A 200 -12.68 10.67 -27.72
CA SER A 200 -12.04 9.76 -28.67
C SER A 200 -12.66 8.36 -28.61
N LYS A 201 -12.85 7.73 -29.77
CA LYS A 201 -13.15 6.30 -29.91
C LYS A 201 -11.88 5.43 -29.95
N ASP A 202 -10.71 6.04 -30.09
CA ASP A 202 -9.41 5.37 -30.14
C ASP A 202 -8.76 5.22 -28.76
N TRP A 203 -9.35 5.86 -27.73
CA TRP A 203 -8.95 5.75 -26.33
C TRP A 203 -10.14 5.26 -25.52
N LEU A 204 -10.05 4.00 -25.06
CA LEU A 204 -11.12 3.31 -24.36
C LEU A 204 -10.74 3.12 -22.90
N LYS A 205 -11.69 3.38 -22.00
CA LYS A 205 -11.55 3.03 -20.58
C LYS A 205 -12.39 1.82 -20.24
N ILE A 206 -11.77 0.82 -19.67
CA ILE A 206 -12.36 -0.42 -19.17
C ILE A 206 -12.22 -0.42 -17.66
N LYS A 207 -13.32 -0.46 -16.92
CA LYS A 207 -13.32 -0.43 -15.46
C LYS A 207 -13.30 -1.81 -14.87
N ASN A 208 -12.58 -1.96 -13.77
CA ASN A 208 -12.58 -3.15 -12.94
C ASN A 208 -13.77 -3.08 -11.95
N TRP A 209 -14.96 -3.38 -12.45
CA TRP A 209 -16.18 -3.35 -11.64
C TRP A 209 -16.15 -4.37 -10.52
N ARG A 210 -16.50 -3.92 -9.32
CA ARG A 210 -16.75 -4.74 -8.14
C ARG A 210 -18.25 -4.71 -7.84
N TYR A 211 -18.74 -5.76 -7.25
CA TYR A 211 -20.19 -5.93 -7.04
C TYR A 211 -20.46 -6.12 -5.56
N VAL A 212 -21.30 -5.25 -5.00
CA VAL A 212 -21.64 -5.21 -3.58
C VAL A 212 -23.14 -5.43 -3.42
N SER A 213 -23.52 -6.30 -2.47
CA SER A 213 -24.90 -6.52 -2.07
C SER A 213 -25.29 -5.50 -1.02
N VAL A 214 -26.35 -4.73 -1.26
CA VAL A 214 -26.88 -3.71 -0.34
C VAL A 214 -28.37 -3.89 -0.12
N ILE A 215 -28.87 -3.45 1.03
CA ILE A 215 -30.30 -3.39 1.33
C ILE A 215 -30.82 -2.03 0.87
N VAL A 216 -31.82 -2.03 -0.02
CA VAL A 216 -32.46 -0.80 -0.50
C VAL A 216 -33.56 -0.39 0.48
N THR A 217 -33.35 0.70 1.20
CA THR A 217 -34.25 1.09 2.32
C THR A 217 -34.98 2.40 2.09
N ARG A 218 -34.47 3.29 1.22
CA ARG A 218 -35.05 4.62 0.99
C ARG A 218 -35.07 4.98 -0.48
N PHE A 219 -36.09 5.76 -0.86
CA PHE A 219 -36.23 6.41 -2.16
C PHE A 219 -36.56 7.89 -1.98
N ASP A 220 -35.86 8.75 -2.69
CA ASP A 220 -36.16 10.17 -2.78
C ASP A 220 -36.82 10.49 -4.14
N LYS A 221 -38.08 10.90 -4.08
CA LYS A 221 -38.92 11.15 -5.26
C LYS A 221 -38.43 12.35 -6.08
N ASP A 222 -37.87 13.39 -5.42
CA ASP A 222 -37.50 14.65 -6.08
C ASP A 222 -36.25 14.50 -6.94
N ASN A 223 -35.25 13.80 -6.44
CA ASN A 223 -33.99 13.59 -7.15
C ASN A 223 -33.87 12.20 -7.84
N GLY A 224 -34.77 11.28 -7.52
CA GLY A 224 -34.86 9.94 -8.10
C GLY A 224 -33.77 8.97 -7.61
N TYR A 225 -33.10 9.24 -6.49
CA TYR A 225 -32.10 8.36 -5.93
C TYR A 225 -32.70 7.34 -4.95
N PHE A 226 -32.19 6.12 -5.05
CA PHE A 226 -32.36 5.08 -4.05
C PHE A 226 -31.17 5.04 -3.10
N GLN A 227 -31.42 4.71 -1.85
CA GLN A 227 -30.40 4.58 -0.81
C GLN A 227 -30.19 3.10 -0.49
N GLY A 228 -28.92 2.67 -0.49
CA GLY A 228 -28.50 1.35 -0.08
C GLY A 228 -27.74 1.38 1.25
N CYS A 229 -28.14 0.48 2.14
CA CYS A 229 -27.61 0.35 3.49
C CYS A 229 -27.01 -1.03 3.73
N LEU A 230 -26.19 -1.14 4.78
CA LEU A 230 -25.62 -2.38 5.30
C LEU A 230 -25.72 -2.41 6.82
N TYR A 231 -25.73 -3.60 7.40
CA TYR A 231 -25.57 -3.76 8.84
C TYR A 231 -24.11 -3.58 9.26
N GLN A 232 -23.89 -2.70 10.22
CA GLN A 232 -22.67 -2.66 11.00
C GLN A 232 -23.07 -2.93 12.46
N GLU A 233 -22.69 -4.10 12.96
CA GLU A 233 -23.27 -4.67 14.17
C GLU A 233 -24.80 -4.78 14.03
N THR A 234 -25.57 -4.05 14.84
CA THR A 234 -27.04 -4.01 14.79
C THR A 234 -27.59 -2.80 14.04
N ASN A 235 -26.72 -1.85 13.63
CA ASN A 235 -27.14 -0.59 13.03
C ASN A 235 -27.12 -0.67 11.51
N LEU A 236 -28.15 -0.12 10.86
CA LEU A 236 -28.13 0.11 9.42
C LEU A 236 -27.37 1.41 9.12
N ILE A 237 -26.32 1.29 8.32
CA ILE A 237 -25.54 2.43 7.84
C ILE A 237 -25.74 2.60 6.34
N GLU A 238 -25.92 3.84 5.88
CA GLU A 238 -25.92 4.18 4.46
C GLU A 238 -24.51 4.01 3.90
N VAL A 239 -24.39 3.35 2.75
CA VAL A 239 -23.12 3.17 2.03
C VAL A 239 -23.20 3.60 0.57
N VAL A 240 -24.42 3.87 0.05
CA VAL A 240 -24.58 4.23 -1.37
C VAL A 240 -25.90 4.95 -1.63
N GLN A 241 -25.82 5.94 -2.53
CA GLN A 241 -26.98 6.49 -3.24
C GLN A 241 -26.82 6.25 -4.73
N PHE A 242 -27.83 5.70 -5.39
CA PHE A 242 -27.74 5.30 -6.79
C PHE A 242 -29.05 5.51 -7.54
N LYS A 243 -28.98 5.79 -8.85
CA LYS A 243 -30.13 5.90 -9.76
C LYS A 243 -29.85 5.42 -11.17
N HIS A 244 -28.62 4.95 -11.45
CA HIS A 244 -28.21 4.52 -12.78
C HIS A 244 -28.02 3.00 -12.80
N GLY A 245 -28.19 2.40 -13.98
CA GLY A 245 -27.96 0.96 -14.20
C GLY A 245 -29.23 0.14 -14.35
N PHE A 246 -30.37 0.68 -13.99
CA PHE A 246 -31.67 0.02 -14.14
C PHE A 246 -32.13 -0.06 -15.62
N SER A 247 -32.87 -1.11 -15.95
CA SER A 247 -33.83 -1.04 -17.06
C SER A 247 -35.00 -0.13 -16.66
N LYS A 248 -35.79 0.30 -17.65
CA LYS A 248 -36.97 1.14 -17.37
C LYS A 248 -38.01 0.40 -16.48
N GLU A 249 -38.15 -0.89 -16.68
CA GLU A 249 -39.08 -1.73 -15.92
C GLU A 249 -38.66 -1.93 -14.49
N GLU A 250 -37.39 -2.21 -14.26
CA GLU A 250 -36.81 -2.36 -12.91
C GLU A 250 -36.92 -1.07 -12.09
N GLU A 251 -36.56 0.08 -12.70
CA GLU A 251 -36.69 1.38 -12.06
C GLU A 251 -38.14 1.68 -11.69
N GLN A 252 -39.08 1.50 -12.67
CA GLN A 252 -40.49 1.76 -12.45
C GLN A 252 -41.09 0.85 -11.34
N THR A 253 -40.73 -0.41 -11.34
CA THR A 253 -41.20 -1.38 -10.34
C THR A 253 -40.75 -1.00 -8.94
N LEU A 254 -39.45 -0.67 -8.78
CA LEU A 254 -38.91 -0.29 -7.49
C LEU A 254 -39.50 1.04 -7.00
N ARG A 255 -39.63 2.06 -7.87
CA ARG A 255 -40.29 3.34 -7.56
C ARG A 255 -41.75 3.13 -7.13
N THR A 256 -42.51 2.33 -7.85
CA THR A 256 -43.92 2.03 -7.51
C THR A 256 -44.03 1.38 -6.14
N LEU A 257 -43.12 0.45 -5.84
CA LEU A 257 -43.09 -0.22 -4.55
C LEU A 257 -42.89 0.79 -3.40
N PHE A 258 -41.92 1.66 -3.52
CA PHE A 258 -41.67 2.70 -2.49
C PHE A 258 -42.85 3.67 -2.34
N LEU A 259 -43.46 4.11 -3.44
CA LEU A 259 -44.59 5.03 -3.42
C LEU A 259 -45.87 4.41 -2.87
N THR A 260 -46.08 3.07 -3.01
CA THR A 260 -47.31 2.39 -2.59
C THR A 260 -47.18 1.72 -1.23
N LYS A 261 -46.01 1.24 -0.85
CA LYS A 261 -45.78 0.47 0.39
C LYS A 261 -44.83 1.20 1.36
N GLY A 262 -44.10 2.22 0.90
CA GLY A 262 -43.19 2.96 1.73
C GLY A 262 -43.89 3.93 2.68
N GLN A 263 -43.31 4.11 3.87
CA GLN A 263 -43.72 5.13 4.81
C GLN A 263 -43.02 6.44 4.42
N MET A 264 -43.76 7.52 4.32
CA MET A 264 -43.22 8.86 4.07
C MET A 264 -42.52 9.40 5.33
N THR A 265 -41.20 9.64 5.25
CA THR A 265 -40.36 10.09 6.38
C THR A 265 -39.90 11.56 6.24
N GLY A 266 -40.20 12.20 5.09
CA GLY A 266 -39.86 13.60 4.79
C GLY A 266 -40.72 14.12 3.65
N ALA A 267 -40.40 15.31 3.10
CA ALA A 267 -41.18 15.93 2.03
C ALA A 267 -41.23 15.09 0.74
N SER A 268 -40.14 14.36 0.44
CA SER A 268 -40.00 13.57 -0.79
C SER A 268 -39.45 12.16 -0.55
N GLN A 269 -39.20 11.76 0.69
CA GLN A 269 -38.53 10.52 1.04
C GLN A 269 -39.52 9.45 1.50
N TYR A 270 -39.34 8.24 0.95
CA TYR A 270 -40.13 7.06 1.26
C TYR A 270 -39.21 5.96 1.78
N GLU A 271 -39.53 5.33 2.88
CA GLU A 271 -38.78 4.24 3.51
C GLU A 271 -39.58 2.95 3.55
N ILE A 272 -38.89 1.84 3.39
CA ILE A 272 -39.43 0.49 3.58
C ILE A 272 -38.55 -0.29 4.58
N PRO A 273 -39.11 -1.26 5.29
CA PRO A 273 -38.31 -2.16 6.12
C PRO A 273 -37.21 -2.86 5.30
N PRO A 274 -36.08 -3.24 5.93
CA PRO A 274 -34.99 -3.96 5.29
C PRO A 274 -35.46 -5.30 4.70
N SER A 275 -35.77 -5.34 3.39
CA SER A 275 -36.35 -6.52 2.72
C SER A 275 -35.86 -6.72 1.29
N ILE A 276 -35.38 -5.65 0.64
CA ILE A 276 -34.96 -5.74 -0.77
C ILE A 276 -33.44 -5.67 -0.81
N VAL A 277 -32.82 -6.72 -1.36
CA VAL A 277 -31.37 -6.74 -1.60
C VAL A 277 -31.09 -6.49 -3.08
N ALA A 278 -30.20 -5.55 -3.35
CA ALA A 278 -29.73 -5.22 -4.68
C ALA A 278 -28.21 -5.39 -4.81
N LYS A 279 -27.77 -5.83 -5.98
CA LYS A 279 -26.37 -5.89 -6.39
C LYS A 279 -25.99 -4.58 -7.03
N ILE A 280 -25.02 -3.89 -6.46
CA ILE A 280 -24.50 -2.62 -6.95
C ILE A 280 -23.09 -2.81 -7.51
N ALA A 281 -22.91 -2.43 -8.78
CA ALA A 281 -21.57 -2.31 -9.37
C ALA A 281 -20.93 -1.00 -8.92
N CYS A 282 -19.68 -1.07 -8.48
CA CYS A 282 -18.88 0.10 -8.04
C CYS A 282 -17.41 -0.11 -8.36
N ILE A 283 -16.57 0.91 -8.19
CA ILE A 283 -15.12 0.82 -8.39
C ILE A 283 -14.35 0.73 -7.07
N ALA A 284 -14.85 1.35 -6.00
CA ALA A 284 -14.21 1.39 -4.69
C ALA A 284 -15.21 1.85 -3.62
N PHE A 285 -14.76 1.84 -2.35
CA PHE A 285 -15.41 2.49 -1.21
C PHE A 285 -14.45 3.54 -0.64
N ASP A 286 -14.89 4.81 -0.56
CA ASP A 286 -14.03 5.93 -0.15
C ASP A 286 -13.94 6.14 1.37
N GLY A 287 -14.55 5.26 2.14
CA GLY A 287 -14.67 5.35 3.60
C GLY A 287 -16.03 5.85 4.06
N SER A 288 -16.81 6.46 3.18
CA SER A 288 -18.19 6.93 3.42
C SER A 288 -19.21 6.33 2.46
N ALA A 289 -18.87 6.21 1.17
CA ALA A 289 -19.77 5.74 0.15
C ALA A 289 -19.08 4.91 -0.95
N LEU A 290 -19.86 4.06 -1.63
CA LEU A 290 -19.43 3.37 -2.85
C LEU A 290 -19.27 4.38 -3.98
N ARG A 291 -18.16 4.27 -4.71
CA ARG A 291 -17.83 5.19 -5.81
C ARG A 291 -18.36 4.70 -7.15
N GLU A 292 -18.89 5.63 -7.94
CA GLU A 292 -19.51 5.39 -9.23
C GLU A 292 -20.58 4.27 -9.24
N PRO A 293 -21.52 4.29 -8.29
CA PRO A 293 -22.46 3.19 -8.12
C PRO A 293 -23.40 3.07 -9.30
N ARG A 294 -23.69 1.80 -9.66
CA ARG A 294 -24.70 1.43 -10.66
C ARG A 294 -25.48 0.22 -10.19
N PHE A 295 -26.76 0.27 -10.29
CA PHE A 295 -27.59 -0.93 -10.12
C PHE A 295 -27.19 -2.00 -11.15
N SER A 296 -27.11 -3.25 -10.71
CA SER A 296 -26.77 -4.40 -11.55
C SER A 296 -27.93 -5.39 -11.63
N SER A 297 -28.50 -5.80 -10.49
CA SER A 297 -29.64 -6.72 -10.43
C SER A 297 -30.27 -6.72 -9.02
N PHE A 298 -31.49 -7.20 -8.91
CA PHE A 298 -32.06 -7.63 -7.62
C PHE A 298 -31.50 -9.00 -7.21
N LEU A 299 -31.42 -9.24 -5.92
CA LEU A 299 -30.98 -10.50 -5.32
C LEU A 299 -32.17 -11.04 -4.48
N PHE A 300 -33.11 -11.72 -5.12
CA PHE A 300 -34.39 -12.14 -4.51
C PHE A 300 -34.20 -13.19 -3.41
N ASP A 301 -33.18 -14.04 -3.53
CA ASP A 301 -32.90 -15.12 -2.57
C ASP A 301 -31.88 -14.69 -1.47
N ALA A 302 -31.44 -13.44 -1.48
CA ALA A 302 -30.44 -12.96 -0.50
C ALA A 302 -31.12 -12.54 0.81
N ASP A 303 -30.57 -13.02 1.93
CA ASP A 303 -30.96 -12.57 3.25
C ASP A 303 -30.44 -11.15 3.52
N PRO A 304 -31.30 -10.15 3.79
CA PRO A 304 -30.86 -8.81 4.16
C PRO A 304 -29.90 -8.80 5.37
N ALA A 305 -30.06 -9.71 6.34
CA ALA A 305 -29.17 -9.82 7.49
C ALA A 305 -27.74 -10.20 7.13
N ALA A 306 -27.53 -10.84 5.98
CA ALA A 306 -26.19 -11.15 5.46
C ALA A 306 -25.49 -9.92 4.82
N CYS A 307 -26.22 -8.85 4.52
CA CYS A 307 -25.67 -7.62 3.96
C CYS A 307 -24.96 -6.79 5.06
N THR A 308 -23.78 -7.22 5.47
CA THR A 308 -23.00 -6.58 6.51
C THR A 308 -21.84 -5.76 5.92
N PHE A 309 -21.32 -4.80 6.70
CA PHE A 309 -20.14 -4.01 6.32
C PHE A 309 -18.92 -4.93 6.04
N GLN A 310 -18.73 -5.96 6.85
CA GLN A 310 -17.66 -6.94 6.66
C GLN A 310 -17.84 -7.74 5.36
N HIS A 311 -19.08 -8.12 5.02
CA HIS A 311 -19.36 -8.78 3.75
C HIS A 311 -19.08 -7.89 2.55
N MET A 312 -19.44 -6.59 2.62
CA MET A 312 -19.10 -5.59 1.60
C MET A 312 -17.57 -5.51 1.38
N LEU A 313 -16.79 -5.49 2.44
CA LEU A 313 -15.33 -5.46 2.30
C LEU A 313 -14.80 -6.69 1.55
N LYS A 314 -15.32 -7.89 1.84
CA LYS A 314 -14.95 -9.12 1.11
C LYS A 314 -15.31 -9.03 -0.38
N GLN A 315 -16.45 -8.41 -0.71
CA GLN A 315 -16.87 -8.18 -2.09
C GLN A 315 -16.04 -7.11 -2.82
N LEU A 316 -15.57 -6.10 -2.11
CA LEU A 316 -14.69 -5.05 -2.65
C LEU A 316 -13.24 -5.52 -2.85
N TYR A 317 -12.79 -6.48 -2.05
CA TYR A 317 -11.45 -7.06 -2.10
C TYR A 317 -11.50 -8.55 -2.44
N PRO A 318 -12.02 -8.92 -3.62
CA PRO A 318 -12.17 -10.31 -4.00
C PRO A 318 -10.81 -11.02 -4.06
N LEU A 319 -10.82 -12.28 -3.68
CA LEU A 319 -9.66 -13.14 -3.83
C LEU A 319 -9.50 -13.52 -5.31
N PRO A 320 -8.27 -13.69 -5.80
CA PRO A 320 -8.02 -14.19 -7.14
C PRO A 320 -8.63 -15.57 -7.34
N ALA A 321 -9.23 -15.82 -8.51
CA ALA A 321 -9.93 -17.09 -8.82
C ALA A 321 -9.05 -18.34 -8.69
N MET A 322 -7.72 -18.18 -8.80
CA MET A 322 -6.75 -19.26 -8.63
C MET A 322 -6.51 -19.67 -7.16
N ILE A 323 -7.01 -18.91 -6.21
CA ILE A 323 -6.92 -19.23 -4.78
C ILE A 323 -8.21 -19.94 -4.35
N ASP A 324 -8.16 -21.25 -4.36
CA ASP A 324 -9.26 -22.08 -3.84
C ASP A 324 -9.24 -22.09 -2.30
N VAL A 325 -10.20 -21.39 -1.71
CA VAL A 325 -10.28 -21.21 -0.25
C VAL A 325 -11.09 -22.34 0.37
N THR A 326 -10.42 -23.19 1.10
CA THR A 326 -11.07 -24.22 1.91
C THR A 326 -11.42 -23.70 3.31
N HIS A 327 -12.60 -24.04 3.84
CA HIS A 327 -13.03 -23.67 5.20
C HIS A 327 -12.88 -22.17 5.53
N PRO A 328 -13.51 -21.25 4.76
CA PRO A 328 -13.41 -19.81 4.96
C PRO A 328 -13.90 -19.36 6.34
N GLU A 329 -14.81 -20.11 6.95
CA GLU A 329 -15.38 -19.88 8.29
C GLU A 329 -14.47 -20.31 9.44
N LYS A 330 -13.38 -21.03 9.14
CA LYS A 330 -12.47 -21.55 10.17
C LYS A 330 -11.95 -20.44 11.08
N PRO A 331 -12.08 -20.56 12.43
CA PRO A 331 -11.54 -19.58 13.35
C PRO A 331 -10.01 -19.53 13.28
N VAL A 332 -9.44 -18.36 12.99
CA VAL A 332 -7.98 -18.13 12.95
C VAL A 332 -7.52 -17.38 14.19
N VAL A 333 -8.23 -16.33 14.62
CA VAL A 333 -8.02 -15.63 15.89
C VAL A 333 -9.32 -15.67 16.68
N PRO A 334 -9.58 -16.73 17.45
CA PRO A 334 -10.85 -16.94 18.13
C PRO A 334 -11.23 -15.85 19.13
N ALA A 335 -10.24 -15.22 19.78
CA ALA A 335 -10.48 -14.14 20.75
C ALA A 335 -11.11 -12.89 20.13
N LEU A 336 -10.91 -12.67 18.83
CA LEU A 336 -11.47 -11.54 18.06
C LEU A 336 -12.49 -12.00 17.01
N HIS A 337 -12.94 -13.25 17.05
CA HIS A 337 -13.86 -13.85 16.07
C HIS A 337 -13.39 -13.70 14.61
N ILE A 338 -12.06 -13.63 14.37
CA ILE A 338 -11.48 -13.53 13.03
C ILE A 338 -11.46 -14.93 12.41
N THR A 339 -12.19 -15.09 11.30
CA THR A 339 -12.19 -16.29 10.48
C THR A 339 -11.04 -16.30 9.47
N LYS A 340 -10.84 -17.41 8.79
CA LYS A 340 -9.88 -17.52 7.68
C LYS A 340 -10.21 -16.53 6.55
N ALA A 341 -11.49 -16.35 6.23
CA ALA A 341 -11.92 -15.36 5.24
C ALA A 341 -11.58 -13.93 5.67
N ASP A 342 -11.69 -13.60 6.96
CA ASP A 342 -11.34 -12.28 7.49
C ASP A 342 -9.82 -12.07 7.50
N TYR A 343 -9.07 -13.12 7.80
CA TYR A 343 -7.60 -13.11 7.74
C TYR A 343 -7.11 -12.89 6.29
N LEU A 344 -7.68 -13.58 5.32
CA LEU A 344 -7.36 -13.38 3.90
C LEU A 344 -7.75 -11.98 3.41
N LEU A 345 -8.87 -11.44 3.89
CA LEU A 345 -9.25 -10.05 3.64
C LEU A 345 -8.19 -9.08 4.19
N TYR A 346 -7.70 -9.31 5.42
CA TYR A 346 -6.60 -8.52 5.97
C TYR A 346 -5.37 -8.57 5.08
N LEU A 347 -4.89 -9.75 4.70
CA LEU A 347 -3.72 -9.89 3.82
C LEU A 347 -3.93 -9.20 2.47
N ARG A 348 -5.15 -9.31 1.91
CA ARG A 348 -5.50 -8.65 0.64
C ARG A 348 -5.41 -7.13 0.74
N GLN A 349 -5.89 -6.55 1.83
CA GLN A 349 -5.83 -5.11 2.08
C GLN A 349 -4.43 -4.63 2.49
N ALA A 350 -3.69 -5.46 3.23
CA ALA A 350 -2.34 -5.15 3.70
C ALA A 350 -1.26 -5.36 2.61
N ALA A 351 -1.59 -6.06 1.51
CA ALA A 351 -0.64 -6.39 0.44
C ALA A 351 0.21 -5.19 -0.05
N PRO A 352 -0.33 -3.99 -0.31
CA PRO A 352 0.47 -2.84 -0.75
C PRO A 352 1.53 -2.40 0.26
N TYR A 353 1.33 -2.71 1.54
CA TYR A 353 2.18 -2.31 2.66
C TYR A 353 3.17 -3.42 3.06
N LEU A 354 2.71 -4.68 3.05
CA LEU A 354 3.49 -5.86 3.47
C LEU A 354 4.44 -6.35 2.37
N LEU A 355 3.95 -6.47 1.12
CA LEU A 355 4.73 -7.03 0.01
C LEU A 355 6.07 -6.35 -0.24
N PRO A 356 6.22 -5.01 -0.14
CA PRO A 356 7.52 -4.36 -0.33
C PRO A 356 8.64 -4.89 0.58
N PHE A 357 8.29 -5.43 1.75
CA PHE A 357 9.24 -6.01 2.69
C PHE A 357 9.47 -7.52 2.48
N LEU A 358 8.55 -8.21 1.79
CA LEU A 358 8.68 -9.63 1.47
C LEU A 358 9.41 -9.88 0.16
N ARG A 359 9.32 -8.92 -0.79
CA ARG A 359 9.87 -9.06 -2.14
C ARG A 359 11.35 -9.41 -2.13
N GLU A 360 11.73 -10.35 -3.00
CA GLU A 360 13.11 -10.79 -3.22
C GLU A 360 13.79 -11.37 -1.95
N ARG A 361 13.01 -11.84 -0.96
CA ARG A 361 13.55 -12.41 0.29
C ARG A 361 13.11 -13.87 0.47
N ARG A 362 14.02 -14.69 0.98
CA ARG A 362 13.80 -16.11 1.33
C ARG A 362 13.00 -16.18 2.62
N LEU A 363 11.70 -16.45 2.51
CA LEU A 363 10.80 -16.38 3.65
C LEU A 363 10.98 -17.55 4.62
N THR A 364 10.88 -17.26 5.90
CA THR A 364 10.60 -18.24 6.96
C THR A 364 9.19 -17.96 7.50
N LEU A 365 8.32 -18.93 7.41
CA LEU A 365 6.92 -18.80 7.80
C LEU A 365 6.66 -19.54 9.10
N ILE A 366 5.71 -19.02 9.91
CA ILE A 366 5.13 -19.79 10.99
C ILE A 366 3.65 -19.99 10.67
N ARG A 367 3.26 -21.25 10.52
CA ARG A 367 1.90 -21.65 10.18
C ARG A 367 1.12 -22.07 11.41
N PHE A 368 -0.16 -21.74 11.41
CA PHE A 368 -1.10 -22.05 12.49
C PHE A 368 -2.32 -22.80 11.93
N PRO A 369 -2.20 -24.10 11.57
CA PRO A 369 -3.26 -24.85 10.91
C PRO A 369 -4.57 -24.89 11.68
N HIS A 370 -4.50 -24.76 13.02
CA HIS A 370 -5.64 -24.76 13.92
C HIS A 370 -5.96 -23.40 14.55
N GLY A 371 -5.46 -22.31 13.93
CA GLY A 371 -5.58 -20.94 14.45
C GLY A 371 -4.62 -20.68 15.62
N THR A 372 -4.68 -19.45 16.19
CA THR A 372 -3.71 -18.99 17.20
C THR A 372 -3.71 -19.74 18.52
N ARG A 373 -4.74 -20.54 18.80
CA ARG A 373 -4.84 -21.41 19.98
C ARG A 373 -4.30 -22.82 19.75
N GLY A 374 -4.01 -23.18 18.50
CA GLY A 374 -3.48 -24.47 18.13
C GLY A 374 -1.95 -24.51 18.06
N GLU A 375 -1.42 -25.68 17.75
CA GLU A 375 0.01 -25.85 17.50
C GLU A 375 0.45 -25.10 16.24
N SER A 376 1.66 -24.59 16.29
CA SER A 376 2.30 -23.92 15.16
C SER A 376 3.58 -24.63 14.75
N PHE A 377 3.98 -24.46 13.50
CA PHE A 377 5.26 -24.99 13.04
C PHE A 377 5.96 -24.01 12.08
N TYR A 378 7.28 -24.10 12.07
CA TYR A 378 8.14 -23.35 11.17
C TYR A 378 8.19 -24.01 9.80
N GLN A 379 8.07 -23.21 8.76
CA GLN A 379 8.21 -23.65 7.37
C GLN A 379 9.21 -22.76 6.64
N LYS A 380 10.32 -23.34 6.20
CA LYS A 380 11.32 -22.70 5.32
C LYS A 380 11.18 -23.19 3.87
N ALA A 381 11.04 -24.52 3.72
CA ALA A 381 10.88 -25.10 2.40
C ALA A 381 9.49 -24.86 1.83
N THR A 382 9.45 -24.50 0.54
CA THR A 382 8.22 -24.50 -0.25
C THR A 382 7.72 -25.93 -0.38
N PRO A 383 6.45 -26.23 -0.10
CA PRO A 383 5.94 -27.58 -0.24
C PRO A 383 5.78 -27.99 -1.72
N ASP A 384 5.90 -29.27 -2.00
CA ASP A 384 5.81 -29.83 -3.36
C ASP A 384 4.47 -29.57 -4.06
N TYR A 385 3.40 -29.33 -3.28
CA TYR A 385 2.07 -28.98 -3.82
C TYR A 385 1.90 -27.48 -4.09
N ALA A 386 2.94 -26.68 -3.99
CA ALA A 386 2.85 -25.25 -4.32
C ALA A 386 2.48 -25.06 -5.79
N PRO A 387 1.53 -24.14 -6.09
CA PRO A 387 1.16 -23.85 -7.48
C PRO A 387 2.32 -23.24 -8.27
N ASP A 388 2.31 -23.39 -9.58
CA ASP A 388 3.35 -22.88 -10.50
C ASP A 388 3.57 -21.36 -10.44
N PHE A 389 2.59 -20.59 -9.94
CA PHE A 389 2.74 -19.15 -9.79
C PHE A 389 3.55 -18.75 -8.54
N VAL A 390 3.86 -19.69 -7.66
CA VAL A 390 4.66 -19.45 -6.45
C VAL A 390 6.14 -19.55 -6.83
N GLU A 391 6.80 -18.41 -6.83
CA GLU A 391 8.23 -18.33 -7.12
C GLU A 391 9.06 -18.95 -5.99
N THR A 392 10.13 -19.66 -6.34
CA THR A 392 11.06 -20.27 -5.37
C THR A 392 12.50 -19.89 -5.66
N ASP A 393 13.35 -19.96 -4.63
CA ASP A 393 14.78 -19.76 -4.73
C ASP A 393 15.55 -20.82 -3.93
N GLN A 394 16.56 -21.42 -4.56
CA GLN A 394 17.36 -22.47 -3.93
C GLN A 394 18.55 -21.89 -3.16
N ALA A 395 18.63 -22.21 -1.88
CA ALA A 395 19.78 -21.86 -1.05
C ALA A 395 19.95 -22.91 0.08
N HIS A 396 21.19 -23.33 0.32
CA HIS A 396 21.52 -24.28 1.41
C HIS A 396 20.63 -25.54 1.41
N ASP A 397 20.43 -26.14 0.23
CA ASP A 397 19.60 -27.33 -0.02
C ASP A 397 18.10 -27.15 0.32
N ILE A 398 17.64 -25.91 0.48
CA ILE A 398 16.24 -25.57 0.75
C ILE A 398 15.67 -24.76 -0.41
N SER A 399 14.49 -25.14 -0.92
CA SER A 399 13.69 -24.35 -1.85
C SER A 399 12.82 -23.38 -1.07
N TYR A 400 13.26 -22.13 -0.94
CA TYR A 400 12.53 -21.09 -0.20
C TYR A 400 11.42 -20.49 -1.06
N THR A 401 10.31 -20.12 -0.43
CA THR A 401 9.27 -19.33 -1.09
C THR A 401 9.70 -17.86 -1.21
N ILE A 402 9.54 -17.29 -2.41
CA ILE A 402 9.68 -15.87 -2.70
C ILE A 402 8.30 -15.27 -2.92
N CYS A 403 7.96 -14.23 -2.15
CA CYS A 403 6.64 -13.61 -2.19
C CYS A 403 6.70 -12.22 -2.85
N ASN A 404 6.60 -12.19 -4.18
CA ASN A 404 6.72 -10.97 -4.98
C ASN A 404 5.38 -10.33 -5.37
N ASP A 405 4.27 -11.03 -5.17
CA ASP A 405 2.95 -10.61 -5.63
C ASP A 405 1.80 -11.01 -4.68
N PRO A 406 0.61 -10.38 -4.82
CA PRO A 406 -0.53 -10.68 -3.96
C PRO A 406 -1.05 -12.12 -4.05
N ASN A 407 -0.88 -12.83 -5.18
CA ASN A 407 -1.38 -14.18 -5.33
C ASN A 407 -0.60 -15.15 -4.43
N THR A 408 0.74 -15.03 -4.44
CA THR A 408 1.63 -15.78 -3.56
C THR A 408 1.32 -15.48 -2.08
N LEU A 409 1.17 -14.18 -1.71
CA LEU A 409 0.81 -13.79 -0.34
C LEU A 409 -0.51 -14.42 0.12
N LEU A 410 -1.54 -14.36 -0.72
CA LEU A 410 -2.86 -14.92 -0.40
C LEU A 410 -2.86 -16.44 -0.38
N TRP A 411 -2.09 -17.08 -1.24
CA TRP A 411 -1.89 -18.53 -1.18
C TRP A 411 -1.24 -18.95 0.14
N LEU A 412 -0.17 -18.27 0.56
CA LEU A 412 0.46 -18.50 1.86
C LEU A 412 -0.53 -18.29 3.02
N GLY A 413 -1.33 -17.23 2.97
CA GLY A 413 -2.41 -16.99 3.94
C GLY A 413 -3.46 -18.09 3.94
N ASN A 414 -3.85 -18.62 2.77
CA ASN A 414 -4.76 -19.74 2.63
C ASN A 414 -4.20 -21.03 3.26
N GLN A 415 -2.86 -21.18 3.27
CA GLN A 415 -2.15 -22.24 4.00
C GLN A 415 -1.99 -21.93 5.50
N LEU A 416 -2.60 -20.85 6.00
CA LEU A 416 -2.53 -20.36 7.39
C LEU A 416 -1.10 -20.03 7.85
N ALA A 417 -0.25 -19.56 6.95
CA ALA A 417 0.95 -18.83 7.33
C ALA A 417 0.53 -17.50 7.96
N MET A 418 0.75 -17.32 9.26
CA MET A 418 0.40 -16.08 9.96
C MET A 418 1.61 -15.18 10.16
N GLU A 419 2.77 -15.76 10.45
CA GLU A 419 3.97 -14.97 10.65
C GLU A 419 4.87 -15.08 9.42
N PHE A 420 5.21 -13.92 8.86
CA PHE A 420 6.12 -13.77 7.75
C PHE A 420 7.45 -13.21 8.28
N HIS A 421 8.46 -14.06 8.40
CA HIS A 421 9.79 -13.69 8.84
C HIS A 421 10.71 -13.54 7.64
N ILE A 422 11.45 -12.44 7.61
CA ILE A 422 12.34 -12.06 6.52
C ILE A 422 13.80 -12.02 6.98
N PRO A 423 14.78 -12.47 6.17
CA PRO A 423 16.18 -12.18 6.39
C PRO A 423 16.45 -10.68 6.19
N PHE A 424 17.60 -10.20 6.63
CA PHE A 424 17.99 -8.79 6.46
C PHE A 424 18.54 -8.50 5.06
N GLU A 425 18.84 -9.52 4.28
CA GLU A 425 19.28 -9.45 2.89
C GLU A 425 18.17 -9.84 1.90
N THR A 426 18.34 -9.48 0.63
CA THR A 426 17.58 -10.02 -0.50
C THR A 426 18.33 -11.22 -1.11
N ARG A 427 17.63 -12.08 -1.88
CA ARG A 427 18.18 -13.35 -2.43
C ARG A 427 19.42 -13.20 -3.31
N ASP A 428 19.64 -12.02 -3.85
CA ASP A 428 20.72 -11.69 -4.79
C ASP A 428 21.90 -10.95 -4.13
N THR A 429 21.95 -10.93 -2.80
CA THR A 429 23.06 -10.38 -2.01
C THR A 429 23.25 -11.19 -0.72
N ASP A 430 24.46 -11.16 -0.18
CA ASP A 430 24.82 -11.67 1.14
C ASP A 430 24.98 -10.56 2.20
N ARG A 431 24.55 -9.32 1.84
CA ARG A 431 24.70 -8.13 2.69
C ARG A 431 23.34 -7.59 3.12
N PRO A 432 23.24 -7.06 4.36
CA PRO A 432 21.98 -6.51 4.83
C PRO A 432 21.58 -5.24 4.07
N VAL A 433 20.27 -5.06 3.86
CA VAL A 433 19.69 -3.85 3.29
C VAL A 433 19.07 -2.94 4.34
N GLU A 434 19.10 -3.36 5.59
CA GLU A 434 18.73 -2.57 6.77
C GLU A 434 19.49 -3.05 8.00
N ILE A 435 19.68 -2.16 8.98
CA ILE A 435 20.10 -2.51 10.35
C ILE A 435 18.83 -2.54 11.21
N VAL A 436 18.69 -3.54 12.08
CA VAL A 436 17.54 -3.65 12.98
C VAL A 436 18.02 -3.85 14.42
N PHE A 437 17.54 -2.97 15.33
CA PHE A 437 17.65 -3.20 16.77
C PHE A 437 16.35 -3.85 17.25
N ASP A 438 16.47 -5.03 17.86
CA ASP A 438 15.33 -5.76 18.44
C ASP A 438 15.28 -5.53 19.95
N LEU A 439 14.24 -4.82 20.39
CA LEU A 439 14.06 -4.37 21.77
C LEU A 439 13.01 -5.25 22.44
N ASP A 440 13.46 -6.33 23.11
CA ASP A 440 12.62 -7.37 23.68
C ASP A 440 12.52 -7.27 25.22
N PRO A 441 11.50 -6.58 25.79
CA PRO A 441 11.31 -6.48 27.23
C PRO A 441 10.91 -7.84 27.84
N PRO A 442 11.07 -8.03 29.15
CA PRO A 442 10.69 -9.28 29.83
C PRO A 442 9.24 -9.67 29.60
N SER A 443 8.30 -8.73 29.72
CA SER A 443 6.89 -8.92 29.43
C SER A 443 6.24 -7.63 28.87
N VAL A 444 4.96 -7.72 28.52
CA VAL A 444 4.18 -6.54 28.07
C VAL A 444 4.08 -5.47 29.18
N LYS A 445 4.13 -5.85 30.46
CA LYS A 445 4.11 -4.90 31.59
C LYS A 445 5.33 -3.97 31.58
N GLU A 446 6.47 -4.51 31.15
CA GLU A 446 7.73 -3.76 31.03
C GLU A 446 7.92 -3.14 29.64
N PHE A 447 6.87 -2.98 28.83
CA PHE A 447 6.93 -2.38 27.49
C PHE A 447 7.54 -0.97 27.51
N HIS A 448 7.37 -0.22 28.61
CA HIS A 448 8.02 1.08 28.82
C HIS A 448 9.54 1.04 28.70
N LEU A 449 10.20 -0.09 29.01
CA LEU A 449 11.64 -0.25 28.82
C LEU A 449 12.03 -0.27 27.33
N ALA A 450 11.19 -0.86 26.47
CA ALA A 450 11.41 -0.83 25.03
C ALA A 450 11.23 0.60 24.47
N ILE A 451 10.25 1.34 25.00
CA ILE A 451 10.05 2.76 24.64
C ILE A 451 11.28 3.59 25.06
N GLU A 452 11.79 3.40 26.27
CA GLU A 452 12.95 4.12 26.77
C GLU A 452 14.21 3.81 25.94
N ALA A 453 14.46 2.52 25.63
CA ALA A 453 15.57 2.12 24.77
C ALA A 453 15.44 2.74 23.37
N ALA A 454 14.25 2.67 22.75
CA ALA A 454 14.00 3.25 21.44
C ALA A 454 14.26 4.76 21.41
N LYS A 455 13.82 5.50 22.42
CA LYS A 455 14.06 6.95 22.53
C LYS A 455 15.56 7.28 22.65
N ARG A 456 16.30 6.54 23.47
CA ARG A 456 17.76 6.73 23.61
C ARG A 456 18.48 6.40 22.31
N ILE A 457 18.14 5.28 21.65
CA ILE A 457 18.66 4.94 20.32
C ILE A 457 18.35 6.07 19.33
N LYS A 458 17.13 6.60 19.31
CA LYS A 458 16.76 7.72 18.42
C LYS A 458 17.63 8.95 18.61
N VAL A 459 17.90 9.35 19.85
CA VAL A 459 18.77 10.49 20.17
C VAL A 459 20.18 10.27 19.62
N ILE A 460 20.74 9.05 19.80
CA ILE A 460 22.06 8.71 19.26
C ILE A 460 22.07 8.77 17.74
N LEU A 461 21.07 8.14 17.10
CA LEU A 461 20.97 8.09 15.64
C LEU A 461 20.81 9.48 15.02
N ASP A 462 20.03 10.36 15.65
CA ASP A 462 19.88 11.76 15.22
C ASP A 462 21.20 12.52 15.31
N GLY A 463 21.96 12.33 16.40
CA GLY A 463 23.31 12.91 16.56
C GLY A 463 24.31 12.40 15.51
N LEU A 464 24.08 11.22 14.95
CA LEU A 464 24.87 10.62 13.88
C LEU A 464 24.31 10.90 12.47
N PHE A 465 23.26 11.70 12.36
CA PHE A 465 22.52 11.99 11.12
C PHE A 465 21.99 10.74 10.40
N LEU A 466 21.65 9.70 11.16
CA LEU A 466 21.08 8.45 10.65
C LEU A 466 19.56 8.49 10.79
N THR A 467 18.87 8.47 9.66
CA THR A 467 17.40 8.36 9.66
C THR A 467 16.97 6.95 10.03
N ALA A 468 16.12 6.85 11.03
CA ALA A 468 15.61 5.58 11.52
C ALA A 468 14.08 5.55 11.59
N PHE A 469 13.55 4.35 11.49
CA PHE A 469 12.12 4.05 11.51
C PHE A 469 11.83 3.06 12.64
N ILE A 470 10.59 3.07 13.15
CA ILE A 470 10.24 2.24 14.30
C ILE A 470 8.93 1.49 14.06
N LYS A 471 8.84 0.24 14.55
CA LYS A 471 7.61 -0.53 14.57
C LYS A 471 7.46 -1.35 15.84
N THR A 472 6.24 -1.77 16.15
CA THR A 472 6.01 -2.81 17.15
C THR A 472 6.48 -4.17 16.60
N SER A 473 6.86 -5.08 17.49
CA SER A 473 7.21 -6.46 17.10
C SER A 473 5.97 -7.33 16.80
N GLY A 474 4.76 -6.80 17.02
CA GLY A 474 3.51 -7.59 17.03
C GLY A 474 3.39 -8.51 18.25
N GLY A 475 4.35 -8.44 19.16
CA GLY A 475 4.38 -9.14 20.45
C GLY A 475 4.45 -8.13 21.59
N LYS A 476 5.56 -8.14 22.33
CA LYS A 476 5.78 -7.32 23.52
C LYS A 476 6.86 -6.24 23.36
N GLY A 477 7.51 -6.14 22.20
CA GLY A 477 8.68 -5.29 21.96
C GLY A 477 8.52 -4.29 20.82
N LEU A 478 9.60 -3.55 20.59
CA LEU A 478 9.78 -2.59 19.51
C LEU A 478 10.99 -2.98 18.66
N GLN A 479 11.00 -2.54 17.40
CA GLN A 479 12.12 -2.76 16.48
C GLN A 479 12.45 -1.44 15.77
N VAL A 480 13.74 -1.04 15.82
CA VAL A 480 14.24 0.18 15.18
C VAL A 480 15.01 -0.21 13.93
N TYR A 481 14.64 0.37 12.79
CA TYR A 481 15.15 0.09 11.46
C TYR A 481 15.97 1.26 10.92
N ILE A 482 17.15 0.99 10.37
CA ILE A 482 17.99 1.94 9.65
C ILE A 482 18.19 1.40 8.23
N PRO A 483 17.56 1.98 7.21
CA PRO A 483 17.69 1.49 5.83
C PRO A 483 19.09 1.75 5.27
N LEU A 484 19.60 0.79 4.52
CA LEU A 484 20.87 0.82 3.82
C LEU A 484 20.68 0.51 2.34
N LYS A 485 21.60 0.99 1.52
CA LYS A 485 21.64 0.59 0.12
C LYS A 485 22.15 -0.84 -0.02
N LYS A 486 21.57 -1.57 -0.92
CA LYS A 486 21.97 -2.92 -1.26
C LYS A 486 23.46 -2.99 -1.62
N ASN A 487 24.15 -4.00 -1.12
CA ASN A 487 25.58 -4.25 -1.30
C ASN A 487 26.53 -3.20 -0.68
N ALA A 488 26.04 -2.28 0.13
CA ALA A 488 26.86 -1.18 0.69
C ALA A 488 27.75 -1.63 1.86
N PHE A 489 27.23 -2.46 2.77
CA PHE A 489 27.92 -2.84 4.02
C PHE A 489 27.78 -4.33 4.31
N THR A 490 28.77 -4.90 5.02
CA THR A 490 28.75 -6.30 5.45
C THR A 490 28.02 -6.45 6.80
N TYR A 491 27.61 -7.69 7.13
CA TYR A 491 27.07 -8.01 8.45
C TYR A 491 28.05 -7.71 9.58
N GLU A 492 29.34 -7.94 9.37
CA GLU A 492 30.36 -7.63 10.35
C GLU A 492 30.35 -6.11 10.70
N GLN A 493 30.33 -5.25 9.68
CA GLN A 493 30.30 -3.79 9.87
C GLN A 493 29.02 -3.33 10.59
N THR A 494 27.87 -3.82 10.18
CA THR A 494 26.60 -3.42 10.80
C THR A 494 26.46 -3.99 12.22
N ARG A 495 27.00 -5.19 12.48
CA ARG A 495 27.00 -5.80 13.82
C ARG A 495 27.98 -5.09 14.77
N GLN A 496 29.14 -4.65 14.31
CA GLN A 496 30.04 -3.81 15.13
C GLN A 496 29.34 -2.56 15.63
N PHE A 497 28.59 -1.90 14.75
CA PHE A 497 27.80 -0.73 15.10
C PHE A 497 26.69 -1.04 16.10
N THR A 498 25.86 -2.07 15.84
CA THR A 498 24.77 -2.44 16.75
C THR A 498 25.29 -2.88 18.12
N ALA A 499 26.38 -3.65 18.16
CA ALA A 499 27.02 -4.07 19.41
C ALA A 499 27.52 -2.87 20.23
N PHE A 500 28.20 -1.90 19.57
CA PHE A 500 28.67 -0.68 20.22
C PHE A 500 27.53 0.11 20.86
N ILE A 501 26.46 0.37 20.10
CA ILE A 501 25.30 1.11 20.61
C ILE A 501 24.63 0.37 21.78
N CYS A 502 24.43 -0.95 21.67
CA CYS A 502 23.82 -1.74 22.73
C CYS A 502 24.69 -1.78 23.99
N GLN A 503 26.02 -1.90 23.84
CA GLN A 503 26.96 -1.85 24.96
C GLN A 503 26.92 -0.47 25.62
N PHE A 504 26.98 0.60 24.85
CA PHE A 504 26.89 1.98 25.36
C PHE A 504 25.61 2.20 26.17
N LEU A 505 24.45 1.74 25.69
CA LEU A 505 23.19 1.86 26.43
C LEU A 505 23.20 1.09 27.75
N CYS A 506 23.80 -0.12 27.78
CA CYS A 506 23.93 -0.90 29.00
C CYS A 506 24.88 -0.25 30.02
N GLU A 507 25.94 0.42 29.57
CA GLU A 507 26.86 1.16 30.44
C GLU A 507 26.20 2.43 31.02
N GLN A 508 25.36 3.12 30.22
CA GLN A 508 24.64 4.31 30.66
C GLN A 508 23.46 4.03 31.62
N ALA A 509 22.84 2.85 31.50
CA ALA A 509 21.67 2.47 32.31
C ALA A 509 21.64 0.95 32.60
N PRO A 510 22.60 0.44 33.39
CA PRO A 510 22.73 -1.00 33.67
C PRO A 510 21.54 -1.57 34.46
N GLU A 511 20.76 -0.72 35.12
CA GLU A 511 19.54 -1.07 35.82
C GLU A 511 18.35 -1.32 34.87
N LEU A 512 18.37 -0.73 33.66
CA LEU A 512 17.28 -0.84 32.67
C LEU A 512 17.60 -1.87 31.59
N PHE A 513 18.85 -1.97 31.15
CA PHE A 513 19.27 -2.73 29.97
C PHE A 513 20.30 -3.81 30.29
N THR A 514 20.33 -4.85 29.46
CA THR A 514 21.29 -5.94 29.59
C THR A 514 21.60 -6.61 28.24
N LEU A 515 22.83 -7.10 28.08
CA LEU A 515 23.25 -7.96 26.97
C LEU A 515 23.21 -9.47 27.35
N GLU A 516 22.70 -9.81 28.54
CA GLU A 516 22.65 -11.17 29.04
C GLU A 516 21.65 -12.05 28.23
N ARG A 517 22.15 -13.11 27.61
CA ARG A 517 21.36 -14.00 26.76
C ARG A 517 20.40 -14.89 27.55
N LEU A 518 20.82 -15.33 28.73
CA LEU A 518 20.04 -16.27 29.56
C LEU A 518 18.93 -15.51 30.30
N LYS A 519 17.68 -15.79 29.96
CA LYS A 519 16.50 -15.11 30.56
C LYS A 519 16.54 -15.08 32.09
N LYS A 520 16.99 -16.18 32.74
CA LYS A 520 17.06 -16.26 34.19
C LYS A 520 17.98 -15.24 34.86
N ASN A 521 18.96 -14.70 34.12
CA ASN A 521 19.96 -13.74 34.63
C ASN A 521 19.61 -12.29 34.28
N ARG A 522 18.56 -12.03 33.48
CA ARG A 522 18.20 -10.69 33.03
C ARG A 522 17.54 -9.83 34.10
N GLY A 523 16.88 -10.48 35.09
CA GLY A 523 15.97 -9.78 35.99
C GLY A 523 14.83 -9.14 35.22
N ASN A 524 14.43 -7.91 35.60
CA ASN A 524 13.40 -7.13 34.91
C ASN A 524 13.99 -6.19 33.85
N ARG A 525 15.23 -6.41 33.42
CA ARG A 525 15.91 -5.55 32.43
C ARG A 525 15.53 -5.94 31.01
N LEU A 526 15.51 -4.93 30.11
CA LEU A 526 15.36 -5.16 28.68
C LEU A 526 16.62 -5.80 28.12
N TYR A 527 16.45 -6.85 27.35
CA TYR A 527 17.52 -7.47 26.58
C TYR A 527 17.71 -6.74 25.24
N LEU A 528 18.88 -6.17 25.02
CA LEU A 528 19.27 -5.54 23.76
C LEU A 528 19.94 -6.61 22.88
N ASP A 529 19.15 -7.23 21.98
CA ASP A 529 19.61 -8.35 21.15
C ASP A 529 20.30 -7.89 19.87
N TYR A 530 21.57 -7.43 19.99
CA TYR A 530 22.38 -7.10 18.82
C TYR A 530 22.79 -8.32 18.00
N LEU A 531 22.73 -9.55 18.57
CA LEU A 531 23.04 -10.79 17.87
C LEU A 531 21.91 -11.25 16.95
N GLN A 532 20.70 -10.69 17.08
CA GLN A 532 19.59 -10.96 16.18
C GLN A 532 19.89 -10.40 14.79
N HIS A 533 20.65 -9.32 14.68
CA HIS A 533 21.06 -8.72 13.41
C HIS A 533 22.31 -9.41 12.85
N ASP A 534 22.15 -10.58 12.22
CA ASP A 534 23.25 -11.37 11.64
C ASP A 534 22.79 -12.19 10.43
N ALA A 535 23.74 -12.68 9.65
CA ALA A 535 23.50 -13.56 8.51
C ALA A 535 22.74 -14.83 8.95
N GLY A 536 21.77 -15.26 8.16
CA GLY A 536 20.95 -16.44 8.44
C GLY A 536 19.90 -16.24 9.54
N LYS A 537 19.80 -15.05 10.14
CA LYS A 537 18.72 -14.67 11.07
C LYS A 537 17.56 -14.04 10.31
N THR A 538 16.39 -14.11 10.92
CA THR A 538 15.17 -13.52 10.35
C THR A 538 14.44 -12.69 11.39
N ILE A 539 13.74 -11.67 10.92
CA ILE A 539 12.91 -10.77 11.74
C ILE A 539 11.47 -10.76 11.20
N ILE A 540 10.49 -10.52 12.07
CA ILE A 540 9.10 -10.39 11.64
C ILE A 540 8.93 -9.20 10.69
N ALA A 541 8.35 -9.44 9.52
CA ALA A 541 8.13 -8.39 8.52
C ALA A 541 7.17 -7.31 9.04
N PRO A 542 7.35 -6.04 8.65
CA PRO A 542 6.33 -5.00 8.85
C PRO A 542 4.98 -5.44 8.30
N TYR A 543 3.91 -5.17 9.04
CA TYR A 543 2.53 -5.56 8.73
C TYR A 543 2.23 -7.07 8.76
N SER A 544 3.18 -7.91 9.14
CA SER A 544 2.91 -9.32 9.40
C SER A 544 2.12 -9.50 10.70
N PRO A 545 1.02 -10.28 10.69
CA PRO A 545 0.40 -10.71 11.93
C PRO A 545 1.31 -11.64 12.74
N ARG A 546 0.99 -11.80 14.01
CA ARG A 546 1.61 -12.79 14.93
C ARG A 546 0.59 -13.83 15.34
N GLY A 547 1.06 -15.03 15.55
CA GLY A 547 0.25 -16.13 16.05
C GLY A 547 -0.02 -16.08 17.56
N ASN A 548 -0.24 -14.90 18.12
CA ASN A 548 -0.62 -14.73 19.51
C ASN A 548 -2.15 -14.66 19.67
N GLU A 549 -2.64 -14.64 20.90
CA GLU A 549 -4.07 -14.73 21.21
C GLU A 549 -4.92 -13.68 20.50
N LEU A 550 -4.40 -12.47 20.32
CA LEU A 550 -5.09 -11.34 19.67
C LEU A 550 -4.73 -11.18 18.17
N GLY A 551 -3.85 -12.03 17.62
CA GLY A 551 -3.39 -11.88 16.25
C GLY A 551 -2.80 -10.50 15.97
N LEU A 552 -1.99 -9.99 16.90
CA LEU A 552 -1.41 -8.65 16.83
C LEU A 552 -0.49 -8.53 15.61
N VAL A 553 -0.40 -7.34 15.07
CA VAL A 553 0.38 -7.04 13.86
C VAL A 553 1.68 -6.32 14.22
N ALA A 554 2.77 -6.70 13.58
CA ALA A 554 4.06 -6.01 13.63
C ALA A 554 3.94 -4.67 12.89
N THR A 555 3.52 -3.61 13.59
CA THR A 555 2.98 -2.38 13.00
C THR A 555 4.00 -1.24 13.04
N PRO A 556 4.36 -0.65 11.88
CA PRO A 556 5.05 0.63 11.81
C PRO A 556 4.29 1.75 12.53
N ILE A 557 5.02 2.54 13.29
CA ILE A 557 4.51 3.68 14.05
C ILE A 557 5.40 4.90 13.86
N GLU A 558 4.85 6.09 14.11
CA GLU A 558 5.63 7.32 14.14
C GLU A 558 6.37 7.44 15.48
N TRP A 559 7.54 8.10 15.48
CA TRP A 559 8.34 8.29 16.70
C TRP A 559 7.59 9.05 17.79
N GLU A 560 6.73 10.00 17.41
CA GLU A 560 5.91 10.81 18.30
C GLU A 560 4.90 9.98 19.10
N GLU A 561 4.48 8.84 18.55
CA GLU A 561 3.51 7.94 19.18
C GLU A 561 4.08 7.23 20.41
N LEU A 562 5.40 7.14 20.54
CA LEU A 562 6.04 6.62 21.75
C LEU A 562 5.77 7.47 23.01
N ASN A 563 5.28 8.69 22.84
CA ASN A 563 4.95 9.61 23.93
C ASN A 563 3.47 9.55 24.34
N SER A 564 2.69 8.70 23.69
CA SER A 564 1.24 8.61 23.92
C SER A 564 0.84 7.25 24.49
N GLU A 565 -0.29 7.20 25.19
CA GLU A 565 -0.93 5.95 25.64
C GLU A 565 -1.41 5.09 24.45
N GLU A 566 -1.46 5.66 23.25
CA GLU A 566 -1.81 4.96 22.01
C GLU A 566 -0.72 3.97 21.55
N CYS A 567 0.47 3.96 22.18
CA CYS A 567 1.55 3.05 21.87
C CYS A 567 1.58 1.84 22.83
N HIS A 568 0.50 1.08 22.85
CA HIS A 568 0.48 -0.20 23.57
C HIS A 568 0.29 -1.36 22.60
N PRO A 569 1.07 -2.47 22.71
CA PRO A 569 1.04 -3.57 21.74
C PRO A 569 -0.35 -4.12 21.44
N SER A 570 -1.23 -4.22 22.44
CA SER A 570 -2.60 -4.77 22.30
C SER A 570 -3.52 -3.95 21.37
N LEU A 571 -3.15 -2.73 21.02
CA LEU A 571 -3.94 -1.86 20.15
C LEU A 571 -3.76 -2.18 18.66
N PHE A 572 -2.73 -2.95 18.30
CA PHE A 572 -2.38 -3.21 16.90
C PHE A 572 -2.96 -4.53 16.38
N THR A 573 -4.29 -4.69 16.49
CA THR A 573 -5.03 -5.80 15.88
C THR A 573 -5.18 -5.59 14.36
N MET A 574 -5.45 -6.65 13.59
CA MET A 574 -5.62 -6.56 12.14
C MET A 574 -6.64 -5.48 11.71
N PRO A 575 -7.86 -5.40 12.28
CA PRO A 575 -8.80 -4.33 11.94
C PRO A 575 -8.30 -2.94 12.32
N ALA A 576 -7.66 -2.79 13.48
CA ALA A 576 -7.15 -1.50 13.97
C ALA A 576 -6.01 -0.98 13.07
N VAL A 577 -5.13 -1.87 12.60
CA VAL A 577 -4.03 -1.50 11.68
C VAL A 577 -4.57 -1.03 10.34
N MET A 578 -5.59 -1.69 9.78
CA MET A 578 -6.21 -1.25 8.52
C MET A 578 -6.90 0.11 8.66
N LYS A 579 -7.58 0.36 9.78
CA LYS A 579 -8.14 1.68 10.09
C LYS A 579 -7.04 2.74 10.20
N ARG A 580 -5.97 2.43 10.94
CA ARG A 580 -4.81 3.31 11.12
C ARG A 580 -4.15 3.70 9.80
N LEU A 581 -3.93 2.75 8.89
CA LEU A 581 -3.35 3.01 7.57
C LEU A 581 -4.19 3.98 6.72
N LYS A 582 -5.52 3.87 6.81
CA LYS A 582 -6.43 4.83 6.14
C LYS A 582 -6.35 6.24 6.74
N GLU A 583 -6.25 6.35 8.06
CA GLU A 583 -6.26 7.63 8.79
C GLU A 583 -4.88 8.28 8.83
N LYS A 584 -3.87 7.52 9.23
CA LYS A 584 -2.52 8.02 9.50
C LYS A 584 -1.52 7.76 8.36
N GLY A 585 -1.83 6.86 7.41
CA GLY A 585 -0.89 6.43 6.35
C GLY A 585 0.14 5.41 6.84
N ASP A 586 1.12 5.13 5.99
CA ASP A 586 2.21 4.17 6.24
C ASP A 586 3.46 4.90 6.75
N PRO A 587 3.85 4.77 8.04
CA PRO A 587 5.07 5.38 8.58
C PRO A 587 6.35 4.88 7.90
N PHE A 588 6.33 3.66 7.34
CA PHE A 588 7.49 3.09 6.64
C PHE A 588 7.54 3.43 5.14
N ARG A 589 6.62 4.27 4.66
CA ARG A 589 6.63 4.67 3.25
C ARG A 589 7.97 5.27 2.81
N GLN A 590 8.53 6.18 3.60
CA GLN A 590 9.80 6.85 3.30
C GLN A 590 11.00 5.91 3.45
N MET A 591 10.92 4.88 4.28
CA MET A 591 11.98 3.90 4.46
C MET A 591 12.37 3.21 3.14
N ARG A 592 11.43 3.07 2.21
CA ARG A 592 11.63 2.34 0.96
C ARG A 592 12.61 3.00 -0.02
N HIS A 593 12.84 4.30 0.10
CA HIS A 593 13.74 5.08 -0.77
C HIS A 593 14.75 5.94 0.00
N HIS A 594 14.72 5.87 1.32
CA HIS A 594 15.74 6.51 2.15
C HIS A 594 16.94 5.57 2.32
N VAL A 595 18.14 6.12 2.19
CA VAL A 595 19.40 5.40 2.45
C VAL A 595 20.31 6.24 3.32
N ASN A 596 21.03 5.59 4.22
CA ASN A 596 21.93 6.24 5.18
C ASN A 596 23.42 6.05 4.84
N ASP A 597 23.76 5.60 3.66
CA ASP A 597 25.08 5.07 3.32
C ASP A 597 26.24 6.00 3.62
N ASP A 598 26.13 7.27 3.22
CA ASP A 598 27.22 8.24 3.40
C ASP A 598 27.44 8.56 4.88
N CYS A 599 26.37 8.81 5.62
CA CYS A 599 26.43 9.06 7.06
C CYS A 599 26.92 7.82 7.81
N PHE A 600 26.41 6.64 7.47
CA PHE A 600 26.82 5.40 8.12
C PHE A 600 28.27 5.03 7.84
N ARG A 601 28.78 5.31 6.65
CA ARG A 601 30.21 5.14 6.33
C ARG A 601 31.10 6.03 7.20
N GLN A 602 30.70 7.27 7.44
CA GLN A 602 31.42 8.18 8.35
C GLN A 602 31.41 7.66 9.79
N VAL A 603 30.26 7.16 10.25
CA VAL A 603 30.13 6.53 11.59
C VAL A 603 31.09 5.35 11.73
N LEU A 604 31.19 4.48 10.73
CA LEU A 604 32.11 3.34 10.77
C LEU A 604 33.58 3.77 10.85
N TYR A 605 33.97 4.81 10.11
CA TYR A 605 35.35 5.35 10.24
C TYR A 605 35.64 5.89 11.66
N GLN A 606 34.69 6.62 12.25
CA GLN A 606 34.86 7.12 13.63
C GLN A 606 34.93 5.98 14.65
N LEU A 607 34.13 4.91 14.45
CA LEU A 607 34.18 3.74 15.33
C LEU A 607 35.52 2.99 15.23
N GLN A 608 36.14 2.90 14.05
CA GLN A 608 37.45 2.29 13.88
C GLN A 608 38.56 3.08 14.60
N ASP A 609 38.44 4.39 14.69
CA ASP A 609 39.39 5.25 15.42
C ASP A 609 39.23 5.15 16.96
N ILE A 610 38.00 4.92 17.45
CA ILE A 610 37.67 4.82 18.87
C ILE A 610 37.95 3.40 19.42
N LEU A 611 37.76 2.37 18.59
CA LEU A 611 38.01 0.97 18.93
C LEU A 611 39.39 0.55 18.41
N PRO A 612 40.49 0.76 19.19
CA PRO A 612 41.79 0.23 18.79
C PRO A 612 41.68 -1.30 18.60
N ALA A 613 42.53 -1.85 17.74
CA ALA A 613 42.55 -3.23 17.27
C ALA A 613 42.64 -4.32 18.38
N HIS A 614 42.01 -4.13 19.50
CA HIS A 614 41.89 -5.07 20.61
C HIS A 614 40.52 -5.73 20.58
N LYS A 615 40.53 -6.92 19.98
CA LYS A 615 39.70 -8.09 20.31
C LYS A 615 38.44 -7.78 21.13
N MET A 616 37.36 -7.41 20.47
CA MET A 616 36.10 -7.92 20.96
C MET A 616 36.09 -9.42 20.66
N ASP A 617 36.25 -10.21 21.69
CA ASP A 617 36.06 -11.66 21.62
C ASP A 617 34.56 -11.94 21.43
N ILE A 618 34.12 -11.90 20.15
CA ILE A 618 32.73 -12.11 19.74
C ILE A 618 32.42 -13.61 19.67
N ARG A 619 33.28 -14.44 20.20
CA ARG A 619 32.99 -15.86 20.40
C ARG A 619 32.27 -16.03 21.73
N GLY A 620 30.95 -15.84 21.69
CA GLY A 620 30.10 -16.25 22.80
C GLY A 620 30.20 -17.77 23.02
N HIS A 621 30.61 -18.15 24.22
CA HIS A 621 30.43 -19.50 24.75
C HIS A 621 28.96 -19.85 24.87
#